data_253ff92d866f236557d3c1f3f71f9a44
#
_entry.id   253ff92d866f236557d3c1f3f71f9a44
#
_cell.length_a   1.000
_cell.length_b   1.000
_cell.length_c   1.000
_cell.angle_alpha   90.00
_cell.angle_beta   90.00
_cell.angle_gamma   90.00
#
_symmetry.space_group_name_H-M   'P 1'
#
loop_
_entity.id
_entity.type
_entity.pdbx_description
1 polymer ?
#
loop_
_entity_poly.entity_id
_entity_poly.type
_entity_poly.pdbx_seq_one_letter_code
_entity_poly.pdbx_strand_id
1 'polypeptide(L)'
;MSDIILETRGLTKRYGGVHALEDANFILHAGEHVAVVGDNGAGKSTFVRQITAVEQRSAGSVFFDGHDVDFAGPLQAREAGIETVFQTLALADDLDVPSNLFLGRELYKFKLGPFSILDRKTMRERTMEALKTTAVKIPNVDNPIRNMSGGQRQCVSIARTAAFASKLVIMDEPTAALGVQETAQVENIIRGLKDRGVPLILVSHNLRQVFDLVDRIVVFRRGRIVASLRKDETDGNDIVSYITGVKGNDGVQA
;
A
#
# COMPACT_ATOMS: atom_id res chain seq x y z
N MET A 1 -20.54 -0.49 -15.80
CA MET A 1 -19.75 0.67 -15.37
C MET A 1 -18.56 0.12 -14.63
N SER A 2 -17.35 0.45 -14.98
CA SER A 2 -16.18 0.04 -14.20
C SER A 2 -16.23 0.80 -12.89
N ASP A 3 -16.32 0.09 -11.76
CA ASP A 3 -16.36 0.74 -10.45
C ASP A 3 -14.99 1.34 -10.15
N ILE A 4 -14.89 2.67 -10.20
CA ILE A 4 -13.69 3.42 -9.82
C ILE A 4 -13.63 3.43 -8.29
N ILE A 5 -12.54 2.89 -7.74
CA ILE A 5 -12.31 2.83 -6.29
C ILE A 5 -11.54 4.06 -5.81
N LEU A 6 -10.56 4.52 -6.58
CA LEU A 6 -9.79 5.72 -6.25
C LEU A 6 -9.62 6.57 -7.51
N GLU A 7 -9.87 7.88 -7.38
CA GLU A 7 -9.56 8.86 -8.42
C GLU A 7 -8.89 10.06 -7.78
N THR A 8 -7.85 10.58 -8.43
CA THR A 8 -7.26 11.88 -8.06
C THR A 8 -7.36 12.83 -9.25
N ARG A 9 -7.72 14.09 -8.97
CA ARG A 9 -7.84 15.15 -9.99
C ARG A 9 -6.97 16.33 -9.57
N GLY A 10 -5.96 16.64 -10.38
CA GLY A 10 -5.06 17.76 -10.15
C GLY A 10 -4.29 17.69 -8.84
N LEU A 11 -4.06 16.49 -8.29
CA LEU A 11 -3.47 16.32 -6.97
C LEU A 11 -2.08 16.92 -6.91
N THR A 12 -1.90 17.88 -6.02
CA THR A 12 -0.68 18.70 -5.95
C THR A 12 -0.17 18.82 -4.50
N LYS A 13 1.14 18.68 -4.32
CA LYS A 13 1.82 18.94 -3.04
C LYS A 13 3.04 19.80 -3.22
N ARG A 14 3.09 20.86 -2.43
CA ARG A 14 4.22 21.80 -2.37
C ARG A 14 4.82 21.84 -0.97
N TYR A 15 6.13 21.86 -0.89
CA TYR A 15 6.90 22.10 0.33
C TYR A 15 7.72 23.38 0.12
N GLY A 16 7.19 24.51 0.60
CA GLY A 16 7.75 25.81 0.28
C GLY A 16 7.81 26.05 -1.23
N GLY A 17 9.01 26.24 -1.78
CA GLY A 17 9.23 26.42 -3.22
C GLY A 17 9.34 25.12 -4.04
N VAL A 18 9.31 23.96 -3.39
CA VAL A 18 9.48 22.66 -4.08
C VAL A 18 8.13 22.04 -4.42
N HIS A 19 7.91 21.74 -5.69
CA HIS A 19 6.75 21.00 -6.17
C HIS A 19 7.08 19.51 -6.13
N ALA A 20 6.69 18.82 -5.05
CA ALA A 20 6.94 17.40 -4.87
C ALA A 20 5.93 16.51 -5.61
N LEU A 21 4.71 17.04 -5.83
CA LEU A 21 3.67 16.44 -6.67
C LEU A 21 2.94 17.57 -7.39
N GLU A 22 2.69 17.43 -8.68
CA GLU A 22 2.08 18.46 -9.51
C GLU A 22 1.10 17.85 -10.51
N ASP A 23 -0.17 18.26 -10.39
CA ASP A 23 -1.25 17.89 -11.30
C ASP A 23 -1.36 16.37 -11.55
N ALA A 24 -1.29 15.57 -10.47
CA ALA A 24 -1.39 14.13 -10.61
C ALA A 24 -2.86 13.70 -10.75
N ASN A 25 -3.18 13.21 -11.95
CA ASN A 25 -4.46 12.62 -12.31
C ASN A 25 -4.30 11.11 -12.38
N PHE A 26 -5.04 10.36 -11.55
CA PHE A 26 -4.88 8.92 -11.39
C PHE A 26 -6.24 8.27 -11.16
N ILE A 27 -6.47 7.13 -11.77
CA ILE A 27 -7.68 6.31 -11.59
C ILE A 27 -7.25 4.89 -11.22
N LEU A 28 -7.97 4.26 -10.29
CA LEU A 28 -7.84 2.84 -9.95
C LEU A 28 -9.22 2.20 -9.96
N HIS A 29 -9.33 1.09 -10.66
CA HIS A 29 -10.57 0.33 -10.77
C HIS A 29 -10.66 -0.80 -9.72
N ALA A 30 -11.88 -1.26 -9.48
CA ALA A 30 -12.13 -2.40 -8.60
C ALA A 30 -11.35 -3.65 -9.09
N GLY A 31 -10.66 -4.32 -8.17
CA GLY A 31 -9.86 -5.50 -8.47
C GLY A 31 -8.57 -5.26 -9.27
N GLU A 32 -8.31 -4.01 -9.69
CA GLU A 32 -7.11 -3.66 -10.45
C GLU A 32 -5.88 -3.59 -9.55
N HIS A 33 -4.76 -4.14 -10.01
CA HIS A 33 -3.44 -3.95 -9.42
C HIS A 33 -2.64 -2.98 -10.28
N VAL A 34 -2.20 -1.87 -9.70
CA VAL A 34 -1.41 -0.83 -10.39
C VAL A 34 -0.06 -0.66 -9.72
N ALA A 35 1.02 -0.69 -10.50
CA ALA A 35 2.33 -0.27 -10.01
C ALA A 35 2.54 1.23 -10.22
N VAL A 36 3.14 1.86 -9.23
CA VAL A 36 3.68 3.22 -9.29
C VAL A 36 5.20 3.13 -9.31
N VAL A 37 5.79 3.47 -10.44
CA VAL A 37 7.23 3.38 -10.66
C VAL A 37 7.82 4.77 -10.96
N GLY A 38 9.15 4.90 -10.86
CA GLY A 38 9.86 6.15 -11.12
C GLY A 38 11.11 6.26 -10.27
N ASP A 39 11.94 7.25 -10.54
CA ASP A 39 13.20 7.48 -9.84
C ASP A 39 12.99 7.91 -8.38
N ASN A 40 14.06 7.90 -7.58
CA ASN A 40 14.04 8.47 -6.24
C ASN A 40 13.72 9.96 -6.32
N GLY A 41 12.79 10.43 -5.46
CA GLY A 41 12.32 11.80 -5.51
C GLY A 41 11.32 12.12 -6.64
N ALA A 42 10.87 11.14 -7.43
CA ALA A 42 9.91 11.35 -8.51
C ALA A 42 8.48 11.73 -8.05
N GLY A 43 8.20 11.67 -6.73
CA GLY A 43 6.89 12.01 -6.16
C GLY A 43 6.03 10.82 -5.72
N LYS A 44 6.49 9.57 -5.90
CA LYS A 44 5.72 8.34 -5.59
C LYS A 44 5.22 8.28 -4.13
N SER A 45 6.14 8.38 -3.16
CA SER A 45 5.76 8.34 -1.73
C SER A 45 4.98 9.59 -1.32
N THR A 46 5.19 10.74 -1.97
CA THR A 46 4.36 11.93 -1.77
C THR A 46 2.93 11.66 -2.23
N PHE A 47 2.74 11.05 -3.40
CA PHE A 47 1.43 10.63 -3.89
C PHE A 47 0.73 9.68 -2.89
N VAL A 48 1.42 8.65 -2.41
CA VAL A 48 0.89 7.72 -1.40
C VAL A 48 0.47 8.47 -0.13
N ARG A 49 1.32 9.37 0.39
CA ARG A 49 1.01 10.15 1.61
C ARG A 49 -0.21 11.06 1.45
N GLN A 50 -0.47 11.57 0.23
CA GLN A 50 -1.65 12.39 -0.03
C GLN A 50 -2.94 11.57 0.00
N ILE A 51 -2.98 10.42 -0.69
CA ILE A 51 -4.19 9.57 -0.76
C ILE A 51 -4.47 8.85 0.57
N THR A 52 -3.45 8.64 1.41
CA THR A 52 -3.59 8.07 2.75
C THR A 52 -3.75 9.12 3.85
N ALA A 53 -3.80 10.40 3.47
CA ALA A 53 -3.92 11.54 4.39
C ALA A 53 -2.84 11.60 5.49
N VAL A 54 -1.66 10.99 5.26
CA VAL A 54 -0.48 11.20 6.12
C VAL A 54 -0.03 12.65 6.05
N GLU A 55 -0.23 13.28 4.89
CA GLU A 55 0.02 14.70 4.66
C GLU A 55 -1.13 15.32 3.88
N GLN A 56 -1.49 16.55 4.23
CA GLN A 56 -2.54 17.28 3.54
C GLN A 56 -2.06 17.74 2.16
N ARG A 57 -2.92 17.64 1.15
CA ARG A 57 -2.69 18.17 -0.20
C ARG A 57 -2.60 19.69 -0.23
N SER A 58 -1.88 20.23 -1.20
CA SER A 58 -1.83 21.69 -1.43
C SER A 58 -2.94 22.15 -2.39
N ALA A 59 -3.35 21.27 -3.33
CA ALA A 59 -4.46 21.48 -4.26
C ALA A 59 -4.93 20.15 -4.86
N GLY A 60 -6.04 20.18 -5.60
CA GLY A 60 -6.66 19.03 -6.23
C GLY A 60 -7.65 18.29 -5.32
N SER A 61 -8.23 17.22 -5.84
CA SER A 61 -9.25 16.42 -5.15
C SER A 61 -8.90 14.94 -5.16
N VAL A 62 -9.39 14.22 -4.15
CA VAL A 62 -9.30 12.77 -4.04
C VAL A 62 -10.72 12.23 -3.89
N PHE A 63 -11.10 11.30 -4.78
CA PHE A 63 -12.36 10.58 -4.71
C PHE A 63 -12.07 9.14 -4.32
N PHE A 64 -12.77 8.64 -3.32
CA PHE A 64 -12.67 7.27 -2.87
C PHE A 64 -14.06 6.63 -2.78
N ASP A 65 -14.24 5.48 -3.43
CA ASP A 65 -15.52 4.77 -3.49
C ASP A 65 -16.67 5.69 -3.97
N GLY A 66 -16.38 6.52 -4.99
CA GLY A 66 -17.32 7.47 -5.60
C GLY A 66 -17.58 8.76 -4.82
N HIS A 67 -16.94 8.99 -3.69
CA HIS A 67 -17.14 10.18 -2.85
C HIS A 67 -15.89 11.06 -2.84
N ASP A 68 -16.07 12.36 -2.94
CA ASP A 68 -14.99 13.33 -2.67
C ASP A 68 -14.61 13.26 -1.20
N VAL A 69 -13.35 12.98 -0.90
CA VAL A 69 -12.87 12.74 0.46
C VAL A 69 -11.78 13.73 0.85
N ASP A 70 -11.88 14.21 2.07
CA ASP A 70 -10.87 15.07 2.71
C ASP A 70 -10.57 14.52 4.10
N PHE A 71 -9.89 13.38 4.13
CA PHE A 71 -9.53 12.72 5.38
C PHE A 71 -8.65 13.63 6.24
N ALA A 72 -9.03 13.83 7.50
CA ALA A 72 -8.24 14.63 8.45
C ALA A 72 -6.92 13.94 8.85
N GLY A 73 -6.78 12.63 8.57
CA GLY A 73 -5.57 11.87 8.85
C GLY A 73 -5.67 10.39 8.48
N PRO A 74 -4.57 9.63 8.67
CA PRO A 74 -4.48 8.24 8.24
C PRO A 74 -5.52 7.30 8.89
N LEU A 75 -5.99 7.64 10.08
CA LEU A 75 -7.02 6.85 10.77
C LEU A 75 -8.34 6.85 9.99
N GLN A 76 -8.76 8.02 9.49
CA GLN A 76 -9.99 8.11 8.69
C GLN A 76 -9.86 7.39 7.34
N ALA A 77 -8.70 7.51 6.68
CA ALA A 77 -8.43 6.76 5.44
C ALA A 77 -8.53 5.24 5.69
N ARG A 78 -7.98 4.76 6.81
CA ARG A 78 -8.06 3.36 7.23
C ARG A 78 -9.50 2.93 7.55
N GLU A 79 -10.28 3.76 8.25
CA GLU A 79 -11.69 3.50 8.54
C GLU A 79 -12.55 3.46 7.28
N ALA A 80 -12.19 4.23 6.25
CA ALA A 80 -12.83 4.18 4.93
C ALA A 80 -12.49 2.90 4.15
N GLY A 81 -11.44 2.15 4.55
CA GLY A 81 -11.03 0.88 3.95
C GLY A 81 -9.72 0.93 3.16
N ILE A 82 -8.90 1.97 3.33
CA ILE A 82 -7.56 2.08 2.73
C ILE A 82 -6.53 1.53 3.72
N GLU A 83 -5.99 0.36 3.44
CA GLU A 83 -4.92 -0.24 4.23
C GLU A 83 -3.55 0.05 3.58
N THR A 84 -2.55 0.40 4.38
CA THR A 84 -1.25 0.81 3.85
C THR A 84 -0.09 0.12 4.57
N VAL A 85 0.83 -0.43 3.78
CA VAL A 85 2.17 -0.83 4.22
C VAL A 85 3.12 0.29 3.82
N PHE A 86 3.59 1.03 4.81
CA PHE A 86 4.62 2.06 4.60
C PHE A 86 6.02 1.44 4.64
N GLN A 87 7.00 2.12 4.07
CA GLN A 87 8.42 1.74 4.13
C GLN A 87 8.90 1.58 5.59
N THR A 88 8.38 2.38 6.52
CA THR A 88 8.55 2.17 7.97
C THR A 88 7.42 1.28 8.48
N LEU A 89 7.73 0.12 9.04
CA LEU A 89 6.79 -0.97 9.32
C LEU A 89 5.65 -0.64 10.29
N ALA A 90 5.77 0.43 11.06
CA ALA A 90 4.80 0.85 12.08
C ALA A 90 4.36 -0.31 13.00
N LEU A 91 5.33 -1.11 13.46
CA LEU A 91 5.15 -2.19 14.43
C LEU A 91 5.63 -1.74 15.81
N ALA A 92 4.94 -2.18 16.84
CA ALA A 92 5.34 -1.99 18.23
C ALA A 92 6.31 -3.13 18.64
N ASP A 93 7.58 -2.80 18.79
CA ASP A 93 8.66 -3.78 19.00
C ASP A 93 8.48 -4.65 20.25
N ASP A 94 7.89 -4.11 21.31
CA ASP A 94 7.69 -4.80 22.60
C ASP A 94 6.41 -5.68 22.63
N LEU A 95 5.57 -5.59 21.63
CA LEU A 95 4.34 -6.38 21.52
C LEU A 95 4.56 -7.64 20.67
N ASP A 96 3.78 -8.68 20.96
CA ASP A 96 3.69 -9.90 20.17
C ASP A 96 2.98 -9.67 18.81
N VAL A 97 2.96 -10.69 17.95
CA VAL A 97 2.32 -10.60 16.61
C VAL A 97 0.83 -10.36 16.72
N PRO A 98 0.05 -11.09 17.56
CA PRO A 98 -1.38 -10.83 17.73
C PRO A 98 -1.69 -9.39 18.16
N SER A 99 -0.94 -8.86 19.13
CA SER A 99 -1.13 -7.47 19.57
C SER A 99 -0.80 -6.45 18.48
N ASN A 100 0.23 -6.72 17.68
CA ASN A 100 0.57 -5.86 16.53
C ASN A 100 -0.48 -5.92 15.42
N LEU A 101 -1.02 -7.09 15.09
CA LEU A 101 -2.07 -7.20 14.08
C LEU A 101 -3.30 -6.37 14.49
N PHE A 102 -3.70 -6.47 15.74
CA PHE A 102 -4.90 -5.83 16.26
C PHE A 102 -4.68 -4.44 16.86
N LEU A 103 -3.48 -3.86 16.74
CA LEU A 103 -3.16 -2.55 17.30
C LEU A 103 -4.11 -1.47 16.73
N GLY A 104 -4.88 -0.84 17.65
CA GLY A 104 -5.93 0.12 17.33
C GLY A 104 -7.23 -0.50 16.77
N ARG A 105 -7.36 -1.84 16.88
CA ARG A 105 -8.56 -2.62 16.49
C ARG A 105 -8.76 -3.78 17.47
N GLU A 106 -8.36 -3.59 18.73
CA GLU A 106 -8.36 -4.63 19.74
C GLU A 106 -9.74 -5.22 19.94
N LEU A 107 -9.79 -6.54 20.10
CA LEU A 107 -11.01 -7.26 20.42
C LEU A 107 -11.18 -7.32 21.94
N TYR A 108 -12.39 -7.09 22.40
CA TYR A 108 -12.71 -7.08 23.84
C TYR A 108 -13.72 -8.16 24.13
N LYS A 109 -13.46 -8.97 25.19
CA LYS A 109 -14.49 -9.84 25.80
C LYS A 109 -15.56 -9.02 26.51
N PHE A 110 -15.11 -7.92 27.11
CA PHE A 110 -15.95 -7.02 27.86
C PHE A 110 -15.42 -5.59 27.69
N LYS A 111 -16.31 -4.64 27.35
CA LYS A 111 -15.95 -3.24 27.14
C LYS A 111 -16.88 -2.37 28.00
N LEU A 112 -16.36 -1.91 29.16
CA LEU A 112 -17.08 -1.01 30.06
C LEU A 112 -16.16 0.15 30.44
N GLY A 113 -16.07 1.15 29.58
CA GLY A 113 -15.22 2.32 29.82
C GLY A 113 -13.76 1.93 30.16
N PRO A 114 -13.23 2.37 31.31
CA PRO A 114 -11.86 2.07 31.72
C PRO A 114 -11.63 0.59 32.12
N PHE A 115 -12.69 -0.19 32.33
CA PHE A 115 -12.62 -1.62 32.72
C PHE A 115 -12.83 -2.54 31.52
N SER A 116 -12.04 -2.35 30.46
CA SER A 116 -12.13 -3.19 29.27
C SER A 116 -11.14 -4.36 29.38
N ILE A 117 -11.60 -5.58 29.04
CA ILE A 117 -10.78 -6.80 29.05
C ILE A 117 -10.57 -7.27 27.61
N LEU A 118 -9.32 -7.31 27.16
CA LEU A 118 -8.94 -7.77 25.83
C LEU A 118 -9.28 -9.26 25.64
N ASP A 119 -9.79 -9.61 24.47
CA ASP A 119 -9.95 -11.00 24.03
C ASP A 119 -8.69 -11.50 23.31
N ARG A 120 -7.63 -11.70 24.07
CA ARG A 120 -6.34 -12.17 23.56
C ARG A 120 -6.44 -13.51 22.85
N LYS A 121 -7.37 -14.39 23.29
CA LYS A 121 -7.55 -15.70 22.67
C LYS A 121 -8.06 -15.56 21.24
N THR A 122 -9.16 -14.83 21.04
CA THR A 122 -9.72 -14.61 19.71
C THR A 122 -8.76 -13.82 18.80
N MET A 123 -8.05 -12.83 19.36
CA MET A 123 -7.01 -12.10 18.61
C MET A 123 -5.93 -13.05 18.10
N ARG A 124 -5.43 -13.96 18.97
CA ARG A 124 -4.41 -14.95 18.60
C ARG A 124 -4.91 -15.94 17.53
N GLU A 125 -6.12 -16.47 17.71
CA GLU A 125 -6.74 -17.40 16.75
C GLU A 125 -6.89 -16.76 15.36
N ARG A 126 -7.43 -15.55 15.28
CA ARG A 126 -7.55 -14.80 14.02
C ARG A 126 -6.19 -14.44 13.41
N THR A 127 -5.18 -14.16 14.24
CA THR A 127 -3.80 -13.95 13.77
C THR A 127 -3.25 -15.19 13.10
N MET A 128 -3.41 -16.36 13.72
CA MET A 128 -2.96 -17.63 13.14
C MET A 128 -3.65 -17.92 11.81
N GLU A 129 -4.95 -17.63 11.70
CA GLU A 129 -5.71 -17.77 10.47
C GLU A 129 -5.19 -16.80 9.38
N ALA A 130 -4.97 -15.53 9.71
CA ALA A 130 -4.43 -14.54 8.79
C ALA A 130 -3.04 -14.93 8.28
N LEU A 131 -2.14 -15.37 9.16
CA LEU A 131 -0.80 -15.85 8.77
C LEU A 131 -0.87 -17.10 7.89
N LYS A 132 -1.80 -18.01 8.16
CA LYS A 132 -2.02 -19.20 7.33
C LYS A 132 -2.53 -18.81 5.93
N THR A 133 -3.50 -17.91 5.85
CA THR A 133 -4.08 -17.44 4.58
C THR A 133 -3.05 -16.71 3.72
N THR A 134 -2.13 -15.97 4.37
CA THR A 134 -1.05 -15.24 3.67
C THR A 134 0.21 -16.09 3.46
N ALA A 135 0.21 -17.36 3.86
CA ALA A 135 1.36 -18.28 3.80
C ALA A 135 2.63 -17.74 4.51
N VAL A 136 2.47 -16.78 5.44
CA VAL A 136 3.57 -16.22 6.22
C VAL A 136 3.95 -17.18 7.35
N LYS A 137 5.22 -17.57 7.37
CA LYS A 137 5.77 -18.47 8.39
C LYS A 137 6.45 -17.67 9.49
N ILE A 138 5.79 -17.57 10.63
CA ILE A 138 6.37 -17.01 11.88
C ILE A 138 6.57 -18.18 12.86
N PRO A 139 7.80 -18.46 13.31
CA PRO A 139 8.08 -19.63 14.17
C PRO A 139 7.32 -19.59 15.50
N ASN A 140 7.20 -18.43 16.10
CA ASN A 140 6.44 -18.23 17.34
C ASN A 140 5.78 -16.85 17.33
N VAL A 141 4.45 -16.82 17.25
CA VAL A 141 3.65 -15.58 17.19
C VAL A 141 3.56 -14.87 18.55
N ASP A 142 3.86 -15.57 19.64
CA ASP A 142 3.79 -15.02 21.00
C ASP A 142 5.09 -14.28 21.40
N ASN A 143 6.13 -14.33 20.55
CA ASN A 143 7.35 -13.57 20.74
C ASN A 143 7.16 -12.08 20.41
N PRO A 144 7.81 -11.16 21.17
CA PRO A 144 7.88 -9.75 20.81
C PRO A 144 8.52 -9.54 19.43
N ILE A 145 8.01 -8.56 18.70
CA ILE A 145 8.48 -8.22 17.33
C ILE A 145 9.98 -7.91 17.29
N ARG A 146 10.55 -7.31 18.35
CA ARG A 146 11.99 -7.03 18.44
C ARG A 146 12.90 -8.25 18.30
N ASN A 147 12.38 -9.45 18.62
CA ASN A 147 13.11 -10.72 18.51
C ASN A 147 13.04 -11.35 17.10
N MET A 148 12.40 -10.68 16.15
CA MET A 148 12.23 -11.14 14.77
C MET A 148 13.26 -10.52 13.84
N SER A 149 13.63 -11.25 12.78
CA SER A 149 14.43 -10.68 11.69
C SER A 149 13.68 -9.54 10.98
N GLY A 150 14.42 -8.67 10.28
CA GLY A 150 13.82 -7.59 9.48
C GLY A 150 12.79 -8.12 8.48
N GLY A 151 13.10 -9.23 7.79
CA GLY A 151 12.19 -9.88 6.86
C GLY A 151 10.92 -10.41 7.53
N GLN A 152 11.03 -11.05 8.69
CA GLN A 152 9.87 -11.50 9.46
C GLN A 152 8.99 -10.33 9.90
N ARG A 153 9.58 -9.23 10.37
CA ARG A 153 8.84 -8.01 10.72
C ARG A 153 8.09 -7.44 9.52
N GLN A 154 8.72 -7.38 8.35
CA GLN A 154 8.09 -6.96 7.10
C GLN A 154 6.90 -7.86 6.77
N CYS A 155 7.06 -9.17 6.80
CA CYS A 155 5.98 -10.13 6.56
C CYS A 155 4.81 -9.95 7.53
N VAL A 156 5.06 -9.69 8.82
CA VAL A 156 4.01 -9.39 9.81
C VAL A 156 3.25 -8.12 9.45
N SER A 157 3.95 -7.05 9.08
CA SER A 157 3.31 -5.78 8.66
C SER A 157 2.42 -5.97 7.43
N ILE A 158 2.89 -6.71 6.43
CA ILE A 158 2.12 -6.98 5.21
C ILE A 158 0.94 -7.92 5.52
N ALA A 159 1.14 -8.96 6.34
CA ALA A 159 0.06 -9.86 6.76
C ALA A 159 -1.03 -9.11 7.54
N ARG A 160 -0.66 -8.16 8.41
CA ARG A 160 -1.60 -7.26 9.09
C ARG A 160 -2.46 -6.50 8.08
N THR A 161 -1.83 -5.85 7.12
CA THR A 161 -2.52 -5.08 6.07
C THR A 161 -3.44 -5.99 5.25
N ALA A 162 -2.96 -7.15 4.81
CA ALA A 162 -3.74 -8.10 4.01
C ALA A 162 -4.93 -8.71 4.78
N ALA A 163 -4.79 -8.91 6.11
CA ALA A 163 -5.84 -9.45 6.97
C ALA A 163 -7.03 -8.48 7.13
N PHE A 164 -6.77 -7.18 7.10
CA PHE A 164 -7.79 -6.14 7.24
C PHE A 164 -8.12 -5.44 5.92
N ALA A 165 -7.50 -5.85 4.82
CA ALA A 165 -7.76 -5.31 3.49
C ALA A 165 -9.25 -5.46 3.11
N SER A 166 -9.90 -4.33 2.82
CA SER A 166 -11.32 -4.33 2.47
C SER A 166 -11.59 -3.70 1.11
N LYS A 167 -11.14 -2.46 0.87
CA LYS A 167 -11.44 -1.72 -0.36
C LYS A 167 -10.20 -1.37 -1.18
N LEU A 168 -9.07 -1.07 -0.55
CA LEU A 168 -7.81 -0.72 -1.22
C LEU A 168 -6.63 -1.08 -0.34
N VAL A 169 -5.61 -1.68 -0.93
CA VAL A 169 -4.29 -1.86 -0.32
C VAL A 169 -3.26 -1.01 -1.04
N ILE A 170 -2.39 -0.36 -0.27
CA ILE A 170 -1.24 0.38 -0.78
C ILE A 170 0.02 -0.22 -0.15
N MET A 171 1.01 -0.57 -0.96
CA MET A 171 2.28 -1.09 -0.49
C MET A 171 3.42 -0.22 -1.04
N ASP A 172 4.13 0.46 -0.15
CA ASP A 172 5.28 1.32 -0.51
C ASP A 172 6.59 0.55 -0.27
N GLU A 173 7.21 0.08 -1.37
CA GLU A 173 8.46 -0.68 -1.42
C GLU A 173 8.45 -1.94 -0.51
N PRO A 174 7.46 -2.85 -0.62
CA PRO A 174 7.25 -3.92 0.37
C PRO A 174 8.37 -4.95 0.40
N THR A 175 9.26 -5.00 -0.60
CA THR A 175 10.33 -6.00 -0.74
C THR A 175 11.74 -5.43 -0.74
N ALA A 176 11.91 -4.11 -0.52
CA ALA A 176 13.18 -3.41 -0.71
C ALA A 176 14.36 -3.93 0.15
N ALA A 177 14.09 -4.57 1.29
CA ALA A 177 15.12 -5.07 2.23
C ALA A 177 14.97 -6.57 2.54
N LEU A 178 14.30 -7.33 1.65
CA LEU A 178 13.98 -8.74 1.87
C LEU A 178 14.93 -9.68 1.14
N GLY A 179 15.17 -10.85 1.74
CA GLY A 179 15.77 -11.99 1.07
C GLY A 179 14.81 -12.64 0.05
N VAL A 180 15.34 -13.60 -0.70
CA VAL A 180 14.58 -14.26 -1.77
C VAL A 180 13.31 -14.97 -1.23
N GLN A 181 13.42 -15.61 -0.07
CA GLN A 181 12.29 -16.37 0.52
C GLN A 181 11.18 -15.44 1.00
N GLU A 182 11.54 -14.36 1.69
CA GLU A 182 10.58 -13.37 2.19
C GLU A 182 9.93 -12.62 1.02
N THR A 183 10.69 -12.27 -0.01
CA THR A 183 10.16 -11.66 -1.25
C THR A 183 9.08 -12.56 -1.87
N ALA A 184 9.34 -13.85 -2.01
CA ALA A 184 8.36 -14.79 -2.54
C ALA A 184 7.09 -14.88 -1.67
N GLN A 185 7.22 -14.79 -0.34
CA GLN A 185 6.05 -14.74 0.56
C GLN A 185 5.22 -13.48 0.32
N VAL A 186 5.86 -12.31 0.19
CA VAL A 186 5.17 -11.03 -0.10
C VAL A 186 4.46 -11.09 -1.45
N GLU A 187 5.10 -11.61 -2.48
CA GLU A 187 4.49 -11.79 -3.81
C GLU A 187 3.25 -12.71 -3.75
N ASN A 188 3.31 -13.79 -2.96
CA ASN A 188 2.15 -14.67 -2.77
C ASN A 188 1.00 -13.96 -2.05
N ILE A 189 1.29 -13.09 -1.08
CA ILE A 189 0.26 -12.26 -0.44
C ILE A 189 -0.39 -11.33 -1.47
N ILE A 190 0.40 -10.69 -2.32
CA ILE A 190 -0.09 -9.78 -3.37
C ILE A 190 -0.98 -10.55 -4.36
N ARG A 191 -0.58 -11.74 -4.80
CA ARG A 191 -1.41 -12.61 -5.66
C ARG A 191 -2.72 -12.99 -4.96
N GLY A 192 -2.67 -13.34 -3.68
CA GLY A 192 -3.87 -13.65 -2.89
C GLY A 192 -4.81 -12.45 -2.70
N LEU A 193 -4.31 -11.20 -2.71
CA LEU A 193 -5.16 -10.00 -2.76
C LEU A 193 -5.89 -9.91 -4.10
N LYS A 194 -5.19 -10.19 -5.21
CA LYS A 194 -5.76 -10.21 -6.55
C LYS A 194 -6.87 -11.26 -6.69
N ASP A 195 -6.64 -12.47 -6.21
CA ASP A 195 -7.61 -13.57 -6.23
C ASP A 195 -8.89 -13.21 -5.46
N ARG A 196 -8.78 -12.36 -4.44
CA ARG A 196 -9.91 -11.82 -3.66
C ARG A 196 -10.56 -10.59 -4.29
N GLY A 197 -10.05 -10.10 -5.42
CA GLY A 197 -10.54 -8.88 -6.08
C GLY A 197 -10.26 -7.59 -5.31
N VAL A 198 -9.26 -7.59 -4.41
CA VAL A 198 -8.88 -6.40 -3.64
C VAL A 198 -7.95 -5.53 -4.49
N PRO A 199 -8.30 -4.26 -4.79
CA PRO A 199 -7.44 -3.36 -5.55
C PRO A 199 -6.13 -3.08 -4.83
N LEU A 200 -5.04 -2.92 -5.59
CA LEU A 200 -3.71 -2.68 -5.04
C LEU A 200 -2.99 -1.54 -5.77
N ILE A 201 -2.33 -0.67 -5.01
CA ILE A 201 -1.28 0.22 -5.49
C ILE A 201 0.06 -0.30 -4.95
N LEU A 202 0.94 -0.73 -5.84
CA LEU A 202 2.28 -1.22 -5.53
C LEU A 202 3.33 -0.18 -5.93
N VAL A 203 3.97 0.48 -4.98
CA VAL A 203 5.16 1.29 -5.28
C VAL A 203 6.38 0.37 -5.25
N SER A 204 7.09 0.29 -6.35
CA SER A 204 8.30 -0.53 -6.47
C SER A 204 9.25 0.02 -7.53
N HIS A 205 10.55 -0.19 -7.33
CA HIS A 205 11.58 0.04 -8.34
C HIS A 205 12.03 -1.26 -9.03
N ASN A 206 11.53 -2.42 -8.58
CA ASN A 206 11.85 -3.73 -9.18
C ASN A 206 10.88 -4.04 -10.33
N LEU A 207 11.27 -3.69 -11.56
CA LEU A 207 10.41 -3.88 -12.74
C LEU A 207 10.02 -5.34 -12.98
N ARG A 208 10.90 -6.32 -12.69
CA ARG A 208 10.54 -7.74 -12.82
C ARG A 208 9.32 -8.07 -11.95
N GLN A 209 9.38 -7.69 -10.67
CA GLN A 209 8.27 -7.91 -9.74
C GLN A 209 7.01 -7.17 -10.18
N VAL A 210 7.16 -5.94 -10.70
CA VAL A 210 6.04 -5.14 -11.22
C VAL A 210 5.32 -5.89 -12.34
N PHE A 211 6.04 -6.35 -13.37
CA PHE A 211 5.42 -7.08 -14.50
C PHE A 211 4.75 -8.40 -14.08
N ASP A 212 5.23 -9.04 -13.01
CA ASP A 212 4.66 -10.30 -12.52
C ASP A 212 3.36 -10.09 -11.72
N LEU A 213 3.15 -8.92 -11.09
CA LEU A 213 2.13 -8.74 -10.05
C LEU A 213 1.00 -7.78 -10.40
N VAL A 214 1.17 -6.91 -11.40
CA VAL A 214 0.20 -5.83 -11.69
C VAL A 214 -0.42 -5.94 -13.06
N ASP A 215 -1.47 -5.16 -13.30
CA ASP A 215 -2.17 -5.04 -14.59
C ASP A 215 -1.74 -3.82 -15.37
N ARG A 216 -1.41 -2.74 -14.66
CA ARG A 216 -1.05 -1.45 -15.22
C ARG A 216 0.11 -0.82 -14.45
N ILE A 217 0.91 -0.03 -15.16
CA ILE A 217 2.11 0.63 -14.65
C ILE A 217 1.97 2.12 -14.88
N VAL A 218 2.05 2.89 -13.79
CA VAL A 218 2.02 4.35 -13.80
C VAL A 218 3.41 4.87 -13.49
N VAL A 219 3.95 5.67 -14.40
CA VAL A 219 5.31 6.19 -14.30
C VAL A 219 5.30 7.62 -13.78
N PHE A 220 6.01 7.83 -12.67
CA PHE A 220 6.25 9.15 -12.08
C PHE A 220 7.61 9.68 -12.48
N ARG A 221 7.66 10.97 -12.84
CA ARG A 221 8.91 11.69 -13.07
C ARG A 221 8.73 13.15 -12.66
N ARG A 222 9.65 13.65 -11.81
CA ARG A 222 9.69 15.06 -11.34
C ARG A 222 8.35 15.57 -10.80
N GLY A 223 7.68 14.76 -10.00
CA GLY A 223 6.40 15.12 -9.38
C GLY A 223 5.16 14.98 -10.27
N ARG A 224 5.29 14.47 -11.49
CA ARG A 224 4.18 14.30 -12.44
C ARG A 224 4.03 12.84 -12.87
N ILE A 225 2.80 12.46 -13.22
CA ILE A 225 2.54 11.22 -13.94
C ILE A 225 2.86 11.48 -15.42
N VAL A 226 3.80 10.71 -15.98
CA VAL A 226 4.25 10.86 -17.36
C VAL A 226 3.80 9.75 -18.29
N ALA A 227 3.38 8.60 -17.74
CA ALA A 227 2.78 7.52 -18.49
C ALA A 227 1.87 6.67 -17.61
N SER A 228 0.86 6.05 -18.22
CA SER A 228 -0.03 5.05 -17.64
C SER A 228 -0.25 3.96 -18.69
N LEU A 229 0.39 2.80 -18.49
CA LEU A 229 0.54 1.78 -19.53
C LEU A 229 0.05 0.43 -19.01
N ARG A 230 -0.69 -0.32 -19.81
CA ARG A 230 -1.00 -1.70 -19.53
C ARG A 230 0.28 -2.55 -19.62
N LYS A 231 0.43 -3.52 -18.73
CA LYS A 231 1.66 -4.35 -18.68
C LYS A 231 1.88 -5.17 -19.96
N ASP A 232 0.80 -5.55 -20.65
CA ASP A 232 0.80 -6.32 -21.89
C ASP A 232 1.10 -5.49 -23.13
N GLU A 233 1.10 -4.16 -23.02
CA GLU A 233 1.36 -3.19 -24.09
C GLU A 233 2.72 -2.49 -23.97
N THR A 234 3.54 -2.87 -22.98
CA THR A 234 4.83 -2.22 -22.68
C THR A 234 5.86 -3.22 -22.19
N ASP A 235 7.11 -2.82 -22.18
CA ASP A 235 8.23 -3.60 -21.62
C ASP A 235 9.10 -2.79 -20.67
N GLY A 236 10.11 -3.45 -20.07
CA GLY A 236 11.00 -2.81 -19.09
C GLY A 236 11.82 -1.66 -19.69
N ASN A 237 12.20 -1.72 -20.99
CA ASN A 237 12.97 -0.67 -21.65
C ASN A 237 12.09 0.56 -21.88
N ASP A 238 10.82 0.34 -22.24
CA ASP A 238 9.85 1.40 -22.38
C ASP A 238 9.65 2.15 -21.06
N ILE A 239 9.44 1.42 -19.95
CA ILE A 239 9.28 2.02 -18.63
C ILE A 239 10.52 2.84 -18.25
N VAL A 240 11.72 2.30 -18.45
CA VAL A 240 12.99 3.02 -18.19
C VAL A 240 13.09 4.29 -19.05
N SER A 241 12.65 4.23 -20.32
CA SER A 241 12.67 5.39 -21.22
C SER A 241 11.76 6.53 -20.75
N TYR A 242 10.59 6.23 -20.14
CA TYR A 242 9.73 7.24 -19.51
C TYR A 242 10.36 7.77 -18.20
N ILE A 243 10.94 6.91 -17.36
CA ILE A 243 11.60 7.31 -16.12
C ILE A 243 12.74 8.28 -16.41
N THR A 244 13.59 7.97 -17.39
CA THR A 244 14.76 8.79 -17.77
C THR A 244 14.40 10.01 -18.61
N GLY A 245 13.21 10.03 -19.24
CA GLY A 245 12.73 11.12 -20.07
C GLY A 245 13.19 11.05 -21.52
N VAL A 246 13.65 9.91 -21.99
CA VAL A 246 13.90 9.64 -23.42
C VAL A 246 12.56 9.62 -24.18
N LYS A 247 11.52 8.99 -23.61
CA LYS A 247 10.15 9.12 -24.09
C LYS A 247 9.43 10.27 -23.35
N GLY A 248 8.64 11.05 -24.09
CA GLY A 248 7.84 12.17 -23.58
C GLY A 248 6.55 11.73 -22.88
N ASN A 249 5.62 12.68 -22.68
CA ASN A 249 4.34 12.46 -21.97
C ASN A 249 3.25 11.81 -22.87
N ASP A 250 3.61 11.05 -23.89
CA ASP A 250 2.70 10.58 -24.94
C ASP A 250 1.72 9.47 -24.48
N GLY A 251 1.84 8.99 -23.24
CA GLY A 251 1.05 7.89 -22.70
C GLY A 251 0.06 8.24 -21.59
N VAL A 252 -0.21 9.52 -21.33
CA VAL A 252 -1.19 9.92 -20.31
C VAL A 252 -2.56 10.07 -20.98
N GLN A 253 -3.34 8.99 -21.06
CA GLN A 253 -4.79 9.10 -21.26
C GLN A 253 -5.43 9.28 -19.86
N ALA A 254 -6.16 10.39 -19.74
CA ALA A 254 -6.96 10.74 -18.56
C ALA A 254 -8.10 9.75 -18.33
#